data_9a0c0de67e3dcab496417910054be620
#
_entry.id   9a0c0de67e3dcab496417910054be620
#
_cell.length_a   1.000
_cell.length_b   1.000
_cell.length_c   1.000
_cell.angle_alpha   90.00
_cell.angle_beta   90.00
_cell.angle_gamma   90.00
#
_symmetry.space_group_name_H-M   'P 1'
#
loop_
_entity.id
_entity.type
_entity.pdbx_description
1 polymer ?
#
loop_
_entity_poly.entity_id
_entity_poly.type
_entity_poly.pdbx_seq_one_letter_code
_entity_poly.pdbx_strand_id
1 'polypeptide(L)'
;RDAASASVDLSVLPAFTNRLLVISTDSVYHPAYKRVPQDETGVYLHDGGYGSSKRQMEEVFLDAAAHSESPFAWTIFRPGHIFGAGSQVGCFPEHSRQPDLIARMKRGEPLRLVGGGKFLIHPIYVDDLCRVLLESIPVSTAFNEIFCIGGPDIVSNAAYYLLLGEILNVPVTIEEIPLAGYLEAHPQFSGHLCHRAYSLEKLRRTGIALPGTPLRAGLQKQVEWLLSLAR
;
A
#
# COMPACT_ATOMS: atom_id res chain seq x y z
N ARG A 1 8.87 -0.62 -11.63
CA ARG A 1 9.96 0.36 -11.78
C ARG A 1 10.99 0.16 -10.69
N ASP A 2 12.27 0.35 -11.03
CA ASP A 2 13.48 0.21 -10.25
C ASP A 2 14.40 1.43 -10.47
N ALA A 3 15.61 1.44 -9.93
CA ALA A 3 16.56 2.55 -10.08
C ALA A 3 16.90 2.83 -11.54
N ALA A 4 17.09 1.81 -12.37
CA ALA A 4 17.39 1.99 -13.79
C ALA A 4 16.23 2.68 -14.53
N SER A 5 14.99 2.25 -14.29
CA SER A 5 13.79 2.90 -14.84
C SER A 5 13.67 4.36 -14.38
N ALA A 6 13.99 4.67 -13.12
CA ALA A 6 13.96 6.03 -12.59
C ALA A 6 15.00 6.94 -13.26
N SER A 7 16.21 6.42 -13.51
CA SER A 7 17.26 7.16 -14.23
C SER A 7 16.83 7.49 -15.66
N VAL A 8 16.17 6.55 -16.35
CA VAL A 8 15.61 6.80 -17.69
C VAL A 8 14.48 7.84 -17.63
N ASP A 9 13.56 7.71 -16.67
CA ASP A 9 12.46 8.68 -16.48
C ASP A 9 13.03 10.11 -16.31
N LEU A 10 14.04 10.29 -15.46
CA LEU A 10 14.68 11.58 -15.21
C LEU A 10 15.44 12.14 -16.41
N SER A 11 16.00 11.29 -17.26
CA SER A 11 16.71 11.72 -18.45
C SER A 11 15.79 12.11 -19.61
N VAL A 12 14.58 11.53 -19.69
CA VAL A 12 13.67 11.66 -20.83
C VAL A 12 12.49 12.59 -20.52
N LEU A 13 11.82 12.41 -19.40
CA LEU A 13 10.55 13.07 -19.11
C LEU A 13 10.64 14.60 -18.99
N PRO A 14 11.75 15.23 -18.52
CA PRO A 14 11.83 16.68 -18.44
C PRO A 14 11.68 17.40 -19.79
N ALA A 15 11.91 16.71 -20.89
CA ALA A 15 11.67 17.25 -22.25
C ALA A 15 10.17 17.34 -22.62
N PHE A 16 9.30 16.64 -21.91
CA PHE A 16 7.88 16.50 -22.24
C PHE A 16 6.93 17.01 -21.16
N THR A 17 7.38 17.05 -19.91
CA THR A 17 6.58 17.48 -18.77
C THR A 17 7.47 18.09 -17.68
N ASN A 18 6.89 18.95 -16.86
CA ASN A 18 7.55 19.47 -15.67
C ASN A 18 7.11 18.78 -14.37
N ARG A 19 6.28 17.73 -14.46
CA ARG A 19 5.67 17.09 -13.31
C ARG A 19 5.60 15.57 -13.46
N LEU A 20 6.03 14.82 -12.41
CA LEU A 20 5.94 13.36 -12.34
C LEU A 20 5.37 12.91 -11.01
N LEU A 21 4.42 11.99 -11.04
CA LEU A 21 3.89 11.31 -9.86
C LEU A 21 4.35 9.86 -9.88
N VAL A 22 4.92 9.39 -8.78
CA VAL A 22 5.52 8.06 -8.66
C VAL A 22 4.81 7.28 -7.55
N ILE A 23 4.37 6.06 -7.86
CA ILE A 23 3.89 5.11 -6.86
C ILE A 23 5.06 4.22 -6.43
N SER A 24 5.46 4.38 -5.17
CA SER A 24 6.38 3.50 -4.46
C SER A 24 5.61 2.48 -3.62
N THR A 25 6.07 2.16 -2.42
CA THR A 25 5.46 1.18 -1.52
C THR A 25 5.84 1.45 -0.07
N ASP A 26 5.01 1.02 0.86
CA ASP A 26 5.32 0.96 2.28
C ASP A 26 6.34 -0.15 2.65
N SER A 27 6.61 -1.06 1.71
CA SER A 27 7.59 -2.15 1.90
C SER A 27 9.05 -1.67 1.86
N VAL A 28 9.30 -0.39 1.61
CA VAL A 28 10.65 0.22 1.69
C VAL A 28 11.21 0.20 3.12
N TYR A 29 10.34 0.21 4.14
CA TYR A 29 10.76 0.23 5.53
C TYR A 29 11.17 -1.15 6.04
N HIS A 30 12.24 -1.18 6.86
CA HIS A 30 12.67 -2.40 7.54
C HIS A 30 11.63 -2.83 8.58
N PRO A 31 11.05 -4.06 8.49
CA PRO A 31 9.90 -4.46 9.30
C PRO A 31 10.16 -4.45 10.80
N ALA A 32 11.38 -4.80 11.25
CA ALA A 32 11.73 -4.85 12.67
C ALA A 32 11.91 -3.47 13.33
N TYR A 33 12.10 -2.40 12.53
CA TYR A 33 12.33 -1.03 13.04
C TYR A 33 11.19 -0.08 12.68
N LYS A 34 10.10 -0.59 12.14
CA LYS A 34 8.94 0.21 11.78
C LYS A 34 8.23 0.74 13.03
N ARG A 35 7.96 2.03 13.05
CA ARG A 35 7.16 2.71 14.09
C ARG A 35 5.66 2.55 13.80
N VAL A 36 4.83 2.77 14.80
CA VAL A 36 3.37 2.75 14.66
C VAL A 36 2.79 4.01 15.31
N PRO A 37 2.29 4.99 14.52
CA PRO A 37 2.33 5.06 13.06
C PRO A 37 3.74 5.37 12.53
N GLN A 38 4.06 4.84 11.34
CA GLN A 38 5.30 5.13 10.62
C GLN A 38 5.13 6.42 9.79
N ASP A 39 6.07 7.34 9.88
CA ASP A 39 6.18 8.50 9.00
C ASP A 39 7.15 8.22 7.81
N GLU A 40 7.47 9.25 7.02
CA GLU A 40 8.34 9.14 5.86
C GLU A 40 9.80 8.88 6.19
N THR A 41 10.20 9.03 7.46
CA THR A 41 11.56 8.74 7.93
C THR A 41 11.64 7.34 8.54
N GLY A 42 12.81 6.75 8.60
CA GLY A 42 12.99 5.43 9.25
C GLY A 42 14.16 4.64 8.72
N VAL A 43 14.27 3.40 9.20
CA VAL A 43 15.24 2.43 8.69
C VAL A 43 14.65 1.76 7.46
N TYR A 44 15.42 1.72 6.38
CA TYR A 44 14.98 1.15 5.11
C TYR A 44 15.55 -0.26 4.90
N LEU A 45 14.89 -1.03 4.03
CA LEU A 45 15.37 -2.35 3.61
C LEU A 45 16.51 -2.23 2.60
N HIS A 46 17.51 -3.10 2.75
CA HIS A 46 18.64 -3.26 1.82
C HIS A 46 18.92 -4.74 1.56
N ASP A 47 17.87 -5.54 1.40
CA ASP A 47 17.94 -7.00 1.23
C ASP A 47 17.93 -7.47 -0.24
N GLY A 48 17.92 -6.54 -1.18
CA GLY A 48 17.80 -6.84 -2.62
C GLY A 48 16.39 -7.24 -3.08
N GLY A 49 15.40 -7.26 -2.17
CA GLY A 49 14.02 -7.60 -2.49
C GLY A 49 13.23 -6.42 -3.08
N TYR A 50 11.91 -6.62 -3.20
CA TYR A 50 11.00 -5.63 -3.78
C TYR A 50 11.05 -4.26 -3.08
N GLY A 51 11.00 -4.24 -1.74
CA GLY A 51 11.07 -3.00 -0.96
C GLY A 51 12.40 -2.27 -1.13
N SER A 52 13.50 -3.01 -1.12
CA SER A 52 14.85 -2.49 -1.37
C SER A 52 14.98 -1.89 -2.78
N SER A 53 14.49 -2.58 -3.82
CA SER A 53 14.50 -2.09 -5.20
C SER A 53 13.67 -0.80 -5.34
N LYS A 54 12.51 -0.72 -4.66
CA LYS A 54 11.70 0.51 -4.63
C LYS A 54 12.39 1.63 -3.89
N ARG A 55 13.11 1.35 -2.80
CA ARG A 55 13.90 2.35 -2.10
C ARG A 55 15.04 2.91 -2.97
N GLN A 56 15.77 2.06 -3.67
CA GLN A 56 16.79 2.48 -4.63
C GLN A 56 16.22 3.37 -5.75
N MET A 57 15.01 3.06 -6.24
CA MET A 57 14.28 3.94 -7.17
C MET A 57 14.04 5.33 -6.56
N GLU A 58 13.58 5.41 -5.30
CA GLU A 58 13.36 6.70 -4.62
C GLU A 58 14.65 7.49 -4.45
N GLU A 59 15.78 6.83 -4.15
CA GLU A 59 17.09 7.46 -3.99
C GLU A 59 17.55 8.15 -5.26
N VAL A 60 17.30 7.57 -6.43
CA VAL A 60 17.61 8.21 -7.73
C VAL A 60 16.86 9.55 -7.86
N PHE A 61 15.59 9.64 -7.45
CA PHE A 61 14.84 10.89 -7.47
C PHE A 61 15.34 11.90 -6.43
N LEU A 62 15.68 11.44 -5.23
CA LEU A 62 16.22 12.28 -4.15
C LEU A 62 17.57 12.90 -4.55
N ASP A 63 18.47 12.08 -5.11
CA ASP A 63 19.78 12.54 -5.55
C ASP A 63 19.66 13.55 -6.70
N ALA A 64 18.75 13.32 -7.64
CA ALA A 64 18.49 14.25 -8.72
C ALA A 64 17.98 15.61 -8.21
N ALA A 65 17.07 15.63 -7.24
CA ALA A 65 16.56 16.86 -6.65
C ALA A 65 17.63 17.64 -5.86
N ALA A 66 18.58 16.94 -5.23
CA ALA A 66 19.66 17.58 -4.48
C ALA A 66 20.71 18.25 -5.37
N HIS A 67 20.82 17.86 -6.64
CA HIS A 67 21.88 18.29 -7.55
C HIS A 67 21.39 19.02 -8.83
N SER A 68 20.09 19.30 -8.94
CA SER A 68 19.51 19.93 -10.13
C SER A 68 18.65 21.13 -9.78
N GLU A 69 18.85 22.23 -10.52
CA GLU A 69 17.95 23.40 -10.56
C GLU A 69 16.83 23.24 -11.62
N SER A 70 16.59 22.02 -12.07
CA SER A 70 15.57 21.72 -13.09
C SER A 70 14.18 22.10 -12.59
N PRO A 71 13.32 22.71 -13.42
CA PRO A 71 11.92 22.94 -13.10
C PRO A 71 11.08 21.65 -13.05
N PHE A 72 11.66 20.50 -13.37
CA PHE A 72 11.00 19.20 -13.29
C PHE A 72 10.86 18.77 -11.85
N ALA A 73 9.61 18.65 -11.40
CA ALA A 73 9.28 18.26 -10.03
C ALA A 73 8.60 16.89 -9.98
N TRP A 74 8.94 16.10 -9.00
CA TRP A 74 8.31 14.80 -8.75
C TRP A 74 7.60 14.77 -7.39
N THR A 75 6.68 13.83 -7.22
CA THR A 75 6.14 13.45 -5.91
C THR A 75 6.04 11.93 -5.85
N ILE A 76 6.50 11.35 -4.75
CA ILE A 76 6.46 9.91 -4.50
C ILE A 76 5.45 9.61 -3.42
N PHE A 77 4.56 8.64 -3.66
CA PHE A 77 3.62 8.13 -2.67
C PHE A 77 3.97 6.69 -2.29
N ARG A 78 3.94 6.40 -0.98
CA ARG A 78 4.17 5.08 -0.39
C ARG A 78 2.86 4.49 0.14
N PRO A 79 1.99 3.96 -0.72
CA PRO A 79 0.79 3.28 -0.26
C PRO A 79 1.14 1.92 0.35
N GLY A 80 0.33 1.50 1.31
CA GLY A 80 0.34 0.14 1.83
C GLY A 80 -0.54 -0.78 0.98
N HIS A 81 -1.71 -1.14 1.49
CA HIS A 81 -2.66 -2.02 0.83
C HIS A 81 -3.65 -1.21 -0.03
N ILE A 82 -3.43 -1.15 -1.34
CA ILE A 82 -4.38 -0.54 -2.29
C ILE A 82 -5.47 -1.55 -2.61
N PHE A 83 -6.74 -1.16 -2.48
CA PHE A 83 -7.90 -1.99 -2.79
C PHE A 83 -8.97 -1.22 -3.58
N GLY A 84 -9.85 -1.95 -4.27
CA GLY A 84 -10.93 -1.37 -5.06
C GLY A 84 -11.17 -2.12 -6.37
N ALA A 85 -12.02 -1.57 -7.24
CA ALA A 85 -12.28 -2.12 -8.56
C ALA A 85 -10.98 -2.26 -9.36
N GLY A 86 -10.86 -3.33 -10.15
CA GLY A 86 -9.62 -3.68 -10.86
C GLY A 86 -8.69 -4.63 -10.11
N SER A 87 -8.97 -4.98 -8.85
CA SER A 87 -8.17 -5.95 -8.10
C SER A 87 -9.04 -6.96 -7.33
N GLN A 88 -8.45 -8.12 -7.03
CA GLN A 88 -9.06 -9.12 -6.16
C GLN A 88 -8.97 -8.68 -4.70
N VAL A 89 -9.87 -9.22 -3.85
CA VAL A 89 -9.84 -9.03 -2.40
C VAL A 89 -8.74 -9.88 -1.74
N GLY A 90 -8.40 -9.54 -0.51
CA GLY A 90 -7.47 -10.30 0.34
C GLY A 90 -6.17 -9.57 0.64
N CYS A 91 -5.51 -9.99 1.73
CA CYS A 91 -4.30 -9.40 2.27
C CYS A 91 -3.15 -10.41 2.30
N PHE A 92 -1.91 -9.92 2.15
CA PHE A 92 -0.72 -10.74 2.38
C PHE A 92 -0.64 -11.25 3.83
N PRO A 93 0.03 -12.40 4.04
CA PRO A 93 0.72 -13.21 3.05
C PRO A 93 -0.17 -14.27 2.36
N GLU A 94 -1.18 -14.83 3.05
CA GLU A 94 -1.85 -16.06 2.61
C GLU A 94 -2.92 -15.86 1.53
N HIS A 95 -3.68 -14.75 1.61
CA HIS A 95 -4.88 -14.57 0.77
C HIS A 95 -4.80 -13.34 -0.13
N SER A 96 -3.58 -12.87 -0.42
CA SER A 96 -3.44 -11.65 -1.23
C SER A 96 -3.92 -11.86 -2.66
N ARG A 97 -4.92 -11.04 -3.04
CA ARG A 97 -5.47 -11.00 -4.41
C ARG A 97 -5.84 -12.39 -4.95
N GLN A 98 -6.42 -13.21 -4.08
CA GLN A 98 -6.78 -14.58 -4.41
C GLN A 98 -8.11 -14.60 -5.17
N PRO A 99 -8.17 -15.07 -6.44
CA PRO A 99 -9.36 -14.96 -7.28
C PRO A 99 -10.58 -15.72 -6.75
N ASP A 100 -10.36 -16.85 -6.06
CA ASP A 100 -11.40 -17.72 -5.53
C ASP A 100 -11.78 -17.42 -4.08
N LEU A 101 -11.18 -16.39 -3.44
CA LEU A 101 -11.37 -16.09 -2.02
C LEU A 101 -12.85 -15.91 -1.65
N ILE A 102 -13.60 -15.11 -2.42
CA ILE A 102 -15.04 -14.91 -2.20
C ILE A 102 -15.81 -16.24 -2.28
N ALA A 103 -15.48 -17.08 -3.27
CA ALA A 103 -16.13 -18.37 -3.42
C ALA A 103 -15.81 -19.31 -2.24
N ARG A 104 -14.58 -19.33 -1.76
CA ARG A 104 -14.15 -20.10 -0.57
C ARG A 104 -14.88 -19.63 0.68
N MET A 105 -14.96 -18.33 0.90
CA MET A 105 -15.70 -17.75 2.03
C MET A 105 -17.19 -18.14 1.99
N LYS A 106 -17.82 -18.09 0.82
CA LYS A 106 -19.22 -18.51 0.63
C LYS A 106 -19.45 -20.01 0.88
N ARG A 107 -18.43 -20.86 0.72
CA ARG A 107 -18.48 -22.28 1.09
C ARG A 107 -18.20 -22.54 2.58
N GLY A 108 -17.89 -21.48 3.35
CA GLY A 108 -17.55 -21.59 4.77
C GLY A 108 -16.16 -22.18 5.02
N GLU A 109 -15.26 -22.15 4.06
CA GLU A 109 -13.88 -22.59 4.24
C GLU A 109 -13.17 -21.67 5.23
N PRO A 110 -12.43 -22.19 6.23
CA PRO A 110 -11.70 -21.37 7.15
C PRO A 110 -10.58 -20.60 6.45
N LEU A 111 -10.34 -19.37 6.92
CA LEU A 111 -9.23 -18.53 6.47
C LEU A 111 -8.04 -18.72 7.39
N ARG A 112 -6.91 -19.13 6.82
CA ARG A 112 -5.68 -19.32 7.56
C ARG A 112 -4.90 -18.01 7.61
N LEU A 113 -4.70 -17.45 8.83
CA LEU A 113 -4.03 -16.17 9.00
C LEU A 113 -2.79 -16.33 9.90
N VAL A 114 -1.66 -15.85 9.44
CA VAL A 114 -0.41 -15.86 10.21
C VAL A 114 -0.54 -14.99 11.45
N GLY A 115 -0.18 -15.54 12.64
CA GLY A 115 -0.37 -14.88 13.94
C GLY A 115 -1.82 -14.54 14.23
N GLY A 116 -2.79 -15.32 13.71
CA GLY A 116 -4.22 -15.06 13.87
C GLY A 116 -4.68 -13.75 13.21
N GLY A 117 -3.90 -13.21 12.28
CA GLY A 117 -4.24 -11.97 11.59
C GLY A 117 -4.16 -10.70 12.45
N LYS A 118 -3.34 -10.68 13.49
CA LYS A 118 -3.23 -9.56 14.45
C LYS A 118 -2.46 -8.35 13.92
N PHE A 119 -1.72 -8.50 12.82
CA PHE A 119 -0.96 -7.38 12.23
C PHE A 119 -1.90 -6.32 11.64
N LEU A 120 -1.56 -5.06 11.90
CA LEU A 120 -2.28 -3.91 11.37
C LEU A 120 -1.92 -3.69 9.89
N ILE A 121 -2.93 -3.32 9.13
CA ILE A 121 -2.84 -2.80 7.77
C ILE A 121 -3.50 -1.43 7.71
N HIS A 122 -3.05 -0.60 6.77
CA HIS A 122 -3.60 0.73 6.49
C HIS A 122 -4.07 0.79 5.04
N PRO A 123 -5.24 0.19 4.74
CA PRO A 123 -5.73 0.10 3.37
C PRO A 123 -6.15 1.46 2.83
N ILE A 124 -5.96 1.67 1.53
CA ILE A 124 -6.40 2.85 0.81
C ILE A 124 -7.27 2.46 -0.38
N TYR A 125 -8.45 3.09 -0.49
CA TYR A 125 -9.33 2.90 -1.64
C TYR A 125 -8.72 3.54 -2.88
N VAL A 126 -8.76 2.82 -4.02
CA VAL A 126 -8.05 3.21 -5.24
C VAL A 126 -8.47 4.59 -5.76
N ASP A 127 -9.77 4.94 -5.69
CA ASP A 127 -10.23 6.24 -6.17
C ASP A 127 -9.71 7.39 -5.29
N ASP A 128 -9.59 7.19 -3.97
CA ASP A 128 -8.97 8.16 -3.07
C ASP A 128 -7.49 8.36 -3.39
N LEU A 129 -6.76 7.27 -3.67
CA LEU A 129 -5.37 7.37 -4.10
C LEU A 129 -5.25 8.16 -5.40
N CYS A 130 -6.07 7.84 -6.41
CA CYS A 130 -6.07 8.55 -7.69
C CYS A 130 -6.40 10.05 -7.51
N ARG A 131 -7.39 10.37 -6.66
CA ARG A 131 -7.76 11.75 -6.35
C ARG A 131 -6.59 12.51 -5.72
N VAL A 132 -5.95 11.96 -4.70
CA VAL A 132 -4.80 12.60 -4.03
C VAL A 132 -3.63 12.81 -5.01
N LEU A 133 -3.36 11.84 -5.87
CA LEU A 133 -2.36 11.97 -6.93
C LEU A 133 -2.68 13.17 -7.83
N LEU A 134 -3.89 13.27 -8.36
CA LEU A 134 -4.30 14.36 -9.25
C LEU A 134 -4.27 15.72 -8.55
N GLU A 135 -4.79 15.81 -7.32
CA GLU A 135 -4.77 17.04 -6.52
C GLU A 135 -3.35 17.50 -6.18
N SER A 136 -2.37 16.59 -6.09
CA SER A 136 -0.97 16.94 -5.80
C SER A 136 -0.24 17.60 -6.97
N ILE A 137 -0.77 17.52 -8.19
CA ILE A 137 -0.11 18.06 -9.39
C ILE A 137 0.24 19.54 -9.25
N PRO A 138 -0.70 20.45 -8.90
CA PRO A 138 -0.43 21.87 -8.79
C PRO A 138 0.16 22.31 -7.44
N VAL A 139 0.30 21.42 -6.46
CA VAL A 139 0.64 21.78 -5.08
C VAL A 139 2.16 21.82 -4.90
N SER A 140 2.73 23.03 -4.83
CA SER A 140 4.18 23.23 -4.75
C SER A 140 4.81 22.63 -3.47
N THR A 141 4.07 22.58 -2.35
CA THR A 141 4.51 21.92 -1.11
C THR A 141 4.59 20.39 -1.22
N ALA A 142 4.14 19.81 -2.34
CA ALA A 142 4.30 18.40 -2.65
C ALA A 142 5.44 18.13 -3.66
N PHE A 143 6.13 19.16 -4.16
CA PHE A 143 7.20 18.99 -5.14
C PHE A 143 8.46 18.45 -4.47
N ASN A 144 9.05 17.43 -5.09
CA ASN A 144 10.26 16.73 -4.65
C ASN A 144 10.10 16.14 -3.24
N GLU A 145 8.88 15.68 -2.93
CA GLU A 145 8.53 15.15 -1.62
C GLU A 145 8.03 13.70 -1.71
N ILE A 146 8.25 12.96 -0.63
CA ILE A 146 7.74 11.60 -0.43
C ILE A 146 6.65 11.65 0.63
N PHE A 147 5.53 10.95 0.39
CA PHE A 147 4.41 10.85 1.33
C PHE A 147 4.03 9.40 1.60
N CYS A 148 3.88 9.06 2.88
CA CYS A 148 3.08 7.92 3.29
C CYS A 148 1.61 8.21 2.98
N ILE A 149 0.87 7.21 2.51
CA ILE A 149 -0.55 7.35 2.20
C ILE A 149 -1.34 6.10 2.58
N GLY A 150 -2.48 6.30 3.23
CA GLY A 150 -3.44 5.28 3.65
C GLY A 150 -4.84 5.86 3.73
N GLY A 151 -5.85 5.02 3.87
CA GLY A 151 -7.25 5.44 4.06
C GLY A 151 -7.53 5.93 5.48
N PRO A 152 -8.80 6.19 5.83
CA PRO A 152 -9.17 6.64 7.16
C PRO A 152 -9.09 5.55 8.23
N ASP A 153 -9.07 4.27 7.84
CA ASP A 153 -9.16 3.14 8.74
C ASP A 153 -7.85 2.37 8.83
N ILE A 154 -7.37 2.12 10.06
CA ILE A 154 -6.29 1.20 10.36
C ILE A 154 -6.92 -0.01 11.06
N VAL A 155 -6.79 -1.19 10.46
CA VAL A 155 -7.44 -2.41 10.96
C VAL A 155 -6.46 -3.57 11.01
N SER A 156 -6.75 -4.61 11.81
CA SER A 156 -6.01 -5.87 11.72
C SER A 156 -6.41 -6.66 10.46
N ASN A 157 -5.53 -7.56 10.00
CA ASN A 157 -5.89 -8.47 8.91
C ASN A 157 -7.15 -9.29 9.26
N ALA A 158 -7.28 -9.73 10.51
CA ALA A 158 -8.49 -10.44 10.97
C ALA A 158 -9.74 -9.57 10.82
N ALA A 159 -9.69 -8.31 11.27
CA ALA A 159 -10.82 -7.38 11.15
C ALA A 159 -11.20 -7.11 9.68
N TYR A 160 -10.22 -7.05 8.77
CA TYR A 160 -10.48 -6.94 7.33
C TYR A 160 -11.32 -8.12 6.81
N TYR A 161 -10.98 -9.35 7.17
CA TYR A 161 -11.73 -10.54 6.71
C TYR A 161 -13.08 -10.70 7.40
N LEU A 162 -13.20 -10.35 8.67
CA LEU A 162 -14.49 -10.31 9.35
C LEU A 162 -15.43 -9.31 8.68
N LEU A 163 -14.94 -8.12 8.37
CA LEU A 163 -15.69 -7.11 7.62
C LEU A 163 -16.10 -7.60 6.23
N LEU A 164 -15.20 -8.29 5.53
CA LEU A 164 -15.51 -8.89 4.22
C LEU A 164 -16.61 -9.95 4.35
N GLY A 165 -16.58 -10.77 5.42
CA GLY A 165 -17.64 -11.74 5.73
C GLY A 165 -19.00 -11.08 5.99
N GLU A 166 -19.02 -9.97 6.73
CA GLU A 166 -20.24 -9.18 6.94
C GLU A 166 -20.82 -8.66 5.60
N ILE A 167 -19.96 -8.11 4.71
CA ILE A 167 -20.38 -7.62 3.40
C ILE A 167 -20.95 -8.76 2.53
N LEU A 168 -20.33 -9.93 2.59
CA LEU A 168 -20.77 -11.13 1.86
C LEU A 168 -21.96 -11.84 2.51
N ASN A 169 -22.34 -11.44 3.74
CA ASN A 169 -23.32 -12.11 4.59
C ASN A 169 -22.98 -13.60 4.82
N VAL A 170 -21.73 -13.89 5.15
CA VAL A 170 -21.23 -15.23 5.48
C VAL A 170 -20.44 -15.22 6.78
N PRO A 171 -20.50 -16.29 7.61
CA PRO A 171 -19.64 -16.43 8.77
C PRO A 171 -18.17 -16.61 8.33
N VAL A 172 -17.24 -16.09 9.13
CA VAL A 172 -15.79 -16.23 8.88
C VAL A 172 -15.17 -16.98 10.05
N THR A 173 -14.57 -18.12 9.75
CA THR A 173 -13.72 -18.86 10.69
C THR A 173 -12.26 -18.57 10.39
N ILE A 174 -11.50 -18.17 11.40
CA ILE A 174 -10.06 -17.90 11.29
C ILE A 174 -9.28 -19.02 11.97
N GLU A 175 -8.36 -19.63 11.23
CA GLU A 175 -7.36 -20.56 11.75
C GLU A 175 -6.01 -19.86 11.84
N GLU A 176 -5.38 -19.92 13.02
CA GLU A 176 -4.07 -19.29 13.23
C GLU A 176 -2.97 -20.17 12.65
N ILE A 177 -2.10 -19.56 11.84
CA ILE A 177 -0.79 -20.11 11.48
C ILE A 177 0.24 -19.53 12.46
N PRO A 178 1.03 -20.35 13.18
CA PRO A 178 2.05 -19.86 14.08
C PRO A 178 3.10 -19.01 13.37
N LEU A 179 3.40 -17.81 13.88
CA LEU A 179 4.26 -16.83 13.24
C LEU A 179 5.71 -17.33 13.08
N ALA A 180 6.28 -17.93 14.13
CA ALA A 180 7.70 -18.32 14.16
C ALA A 180 8.04 -19.27 13.01
N GLY A 181 7.38 -20.43 12.93
CA GLY A 181 7.63 -21.41 11.87
C GLY A 181 7.28 -20.88 10.48
N TYR A 182 6.29 -19.98 10.38
CA TYR A 182 5.95 -19.37 9.09
C TYR A 182 7.07 -18.45 8.57
N LEU A 183 7.66 -17.62 9.42
CA LEU A 183 8.77 -16.73 9.04
C LEU A 183 10.03 -17.48 8.65
N GLU A 184 10.32 -18.60 9.32
CA GLU A 184 11.44 -19.47 8.95
C GLU A 184 11.28 -20.07 7.56
N ALA A 185 10.07 -20.52 7.22
CA ALA A 185 9.76 -21.11 5.92
C ALA A 185 9.59 -20.05 4.81
N HIS A 186 9.17 -18.82 5.16
CA HIS A 186 8.79 -17.77 4.22
C HIS A 186 9.39 -16.40 4.59
N PRO A 187 10.74 -16.24 4.67
CA PRO A 187 11.38 -15.00 5.08
C PRO A 187 11.02 -13.79 4.19
N GLN A 188 10.68 -14.05 2.92
CA GLN A 188 10.24 -13.01 1.96
C GLN A 188 8.96 -12.27 2.39
N PHE A 189 8.15 -12.84 3.30
CA PHE A 189 6.92 -12.21 3.78
C PHE A 189 7.11 -11.38 5.07
N SER A 190 8.33 -11.29 5.61
CA SER A 190 8.62 -10.51 6.82
C SER A 190 8.06 -9.08 6.77
N GLY A 191 8.17 -8.42 5.61
CA GLY A 191 7.62 -7.07 5.37
C GLY A 191 6.09 -6.95 5.50
N HIS A 192 5.37 -8.07 5.42
CA HIS A 192 3.91 -8.14 5.58
C HIS A 192 3.47 -8.66 6.95
N LEU A 193 4.39 -9.20 7.73
CA LEU A 193 4.17 -9.75 9.08
C LEU A 193 4.67 -8.78 10.15
N CYS A 194 4.35 -7.50 9.99
CA CYS A 194 4.58 -6.42 10.93
C CYS A 194 3.39 -5.45 10.89
N HIS A 195 3.29 -4.56 11.87
CA HIS A 195 2.28 -3.52 11.84
C HIS A 195 2.59 -2.51 10.71
N ARG A 196 1.59 -2.22 9.91
CA ARG A 196 1.66 -1.36 8.72
C ARG A 196 0.63 -0.25 8.86
N ALA A 197 0.90 0.69 9.76
CA ALA A 197 0.10 1.87 10.02
C ALA A 197 0.97 3.12 9.79
N TYR A 198 0.47 4.11 9.07
CA TYR A 198 1.25 5.25 8.58
C TYR A 198 0.68 6.57 9.06
N SER A 199 1.57 7.51 9.39
CA SER A 199 1.22 8.90 9.64
C SER A 199 0.93 9.61 8.32
N LEU A 200 -0.19 10.31 8.24
CA LEU A 200 -0.57 11.14 7.10
C LEU A 200 -0.34 12.63 7.38
N GLU A 201 0.36 12.94 8.47
CA GLU A 201 0.52 14.31 8.93
C GLU A 201 1.29 15.17 7.93
N LYS A 202 2.31 14.62 7.26
CA LYS A 202 3.04 15.33 6.22
C LYS A 202 2.15 15.66 5.03
N LEU A 203 1.35 14.70 4.56
CA LEU A 203 0.38 14.93 3.49
C LEU A 203 -0.68 15.96 3.91
N ARG A 204 -1.20 15.89 5.13
CA ARG A 204 -2.18 16.85 5.65
C ARG A 204 -1.67 18.29 5.61
N ARG A 205 -0.38 18.51 5.89
CA ARG A 205 0.24 19.86 5.89
C ARG A 205 0.33 20.50 4.49
N THR A 206 0.21 19.72 3.44
CA THR A 206 0.19 20.26 2.06
C THR A 206 -1.14 20.97 1.73
N GLY A 207 -2.20 20.75 2.51
CA GLY A 207 -3.55 21.20 2.22
C GLY A 207 -4.34 20.28 1.28
N ILE A 208 -3.72 19.22 0.76
CA ILE A 208 -4.41 18.20 -0.04
C ILE A 208 -5.37 17.43 0.88
N ALA A 209 -6.61 17.23 0.42
CA ALA A 209 -7.59 16.49 1.19
C ALA A 209 -7.15 15.04 1.38
N LEU A 210 -7.15 14.56 2.64
CA LEU A 210 -6.77 13.18 2.95
C LEU A 210 -7.75 12.17 2.33
N PRO A 211 -7.31 10.91 2.08
CA PRO A 211 -8.22 9.82 1.74
C PRO A 211 -9.34 9.69 2.76
N GLY A 212 -10.59 9.62 2.32
CA GLY A 212 -11.76 9.68 3.20
C GLY A 212 -12.74 8.52 3.05
N THR A 213 -12.56 7.61 2.08
CA THR A 213 -13.45 6.48 1.88
C THR A 213 -13.26 5.43 2.97
N PRO A 214 -14.28 5.19 3.85
CA PRO A 214 -14.20 4.15 4.85
C PRO A 214 -13.96 2.77 4.23
N LEU A 215 -13.20 1.91 4.92
CA LEU A 215 -12.86 0.57 4.43
C LEU A 215 -14.11 -0.23 4.04
N ARG A 216 -15.18 -0.19 4.86
CA ARG A 216 -16.45 -0.86 4.56
C ARG A 216 -17.04 -0.41 3.23
N ALA A 217 -17.11 0.89 3.00
CA ALA A 217 -17.71 1.43 1.78
C ALA A 217 -16.89 1.07 0.53
N GLY A 218 -15.57 1.15 0.62
CA GLY A 218 -14.68 0.76 -0.48
C GLY A 218 -14.70 -0.74 -0.76
N LEU A 219 -14.70 -1.60 0.29
CA LEU A 219 -14.81 -3.06 0.13
C LEU A 219 -16.15 -3.47 -0.46
N GLN A 220 -17.25 -2.83 -0.06
CA GLN A 220 -18.56 -3.12 -0.64
C GLN A 220 -18.56 -2.87 -2.15
N LYS A 221 -18.06 -1.72 -2.60
CA LYS A 221 -17.92 -1.41 -4.05
C LYS A 221 -17.02 -2.41 -4.77
N GLN A 222 -15.90 -2.82 -4.15
CA GLN A 222 -14.99 -3.82 -4.73
C GLN A 222 -15.66 -5.18 -4.89
N VAL A 223 -16.40 -5.65 -3.87
CA VAL A 223 -17.16 -6.90 -3.90
C VAL A 223 -18.26 -6.85 -4.96
N GLU A 224 -19.03 -5.77 -5.03
CA GLU A 224 -20.06 -5.56 -6.05
C GLU A 224 -19.47 -5.64 -7.47
N TRP A 225 -18.32 -4.98 -7.69
CA TRP A 225 -17.60 -5.06 -8.95
C TRP A 225 -17.15 -6.49 -9.28
N LEU A 226 -16.52 -7.20 -8.33
CA LEU A 226 -16.08 -8.59 -8.53
C LEU A 226 -17.25 -9.52 -8.86
N LEU A 227 -18.38 -9.37 -8.16
CA LEU A 227 -19.58 -10.18 -8.41
C LEU A 227 -20.25 -9.86 -9.76
N SER A 228 -20.05 -8.64 -10.28
CA SER A 228 -20.55 -8.28 -11.63
C SER A 228 -19.77 -8.93 -12.76
N LEU A 229 -18.47 -9.25 -12.54
CA LEU A 229 -17.62 -9.94 -13.52
C LEU A 229 -17.91 -11.45 -13.62
N ALA A 230 -18.56 -12.03 -12.61
CA ALA A 230 -18.89 -13.46 -12.55
C ALA A 230 -20.26 -13.79 -13.18
N ARG A 231 -20.95 -12.80 -13.72
CA ARG A 231 -22.23 -12.94 -14.45
C ARG A 231 -21.99 -12.97 -15.96
#